data_74bfaf07df4c6215a63e01b803c7a675
#
_entry.id   74bfaf07df4c6215a63e01b803c7a675
#
_cell.length_a   1.000
_cell.length_b   1.000
_cell.length_c   1.000
_cell.angle_alpha   90.00
_cell.angle_beta   90.00
_cell.angle_gamma   90.00
#
_symmetry.space_group_name_H-M   'P 1'
#
loop_
_entity.id
_entity.type
_entity.pdbx_description
1 polymer ?
#
loop_
_entity_poly.entity_id
_entity_poly.type
_entity_poly.pdbx_seq_one_letter_code
_entity_poly.pdbx_strand_id
1 'polypeptide(L)'
;MQNKCPIFWINYIFNVTLHLEMKYNTYTLDNGLRIIHLPSDSQVVYCGYQINAGTRNEEPGEEGLAHFCEHVTFKGTERRKAWHILNCLESVGGDLNAYTNKEGTVYYSAILKEHIARAVDLLSDIVFHSVYPQAEIDKEVEVICDEIESYNDSPAELIYDEFENILFKGSPLGHNILGTAEQVRAFKTEDALRFTRKLYRPDNAIFFAYGDIDFKKLVKLIQKALGECPKGRELACSADCKSAETPTEERIAEKTPTEERIAEKTPTKERITEETPSGETPTEEMEAGDANHKVQSSKFNVQSKVAGQTIVMQKNTHQAHVMIGTQAYDVNDDRRMPLYLLNNMLGGPGMNAKLNLALREHNGLVYTVESTMVAYGDTGTWSIYFGCDEHDVKRCLRLVRKELDKFMQKPLSDAQLKAAKKQIKGQIGVACDNRENFALDFGKSFLHYGWEKNVDRLYEQVDEITAAQIQAVAQELFDKDRLTTLIFK
;
A
#
# COMPACT_ATOMS: atom_id res chain seq x y z
N MET A 1 42.98 24.69 -45.61
CA MET A 1 41.54 24.45 -45.89
C MET A 1 40.95 23.90 -44.62
N GLN A 2 40.23 24.74 -43.89
CA GLN A 2 39.62 24.44 -42.59
C GLN A 2 38.24 23.85 -42.82
N ASN A 3 38.02 22.59 -42.40
CA ASN A 3 36.68 22.01 -42.32
C ASN A 3 36.08 22.31 -40.95
N LYS A 4 35.15 23.25 -40.91
CA LYS A 4 34.26 23.49 -39.75
C LYS A 4 33.19 22.42 -39.75
N CYS A 5 33.18 21.59 -38.69
CA CYS A 5 32.10 20.69 -38.37
C CYS A 5 30.95 21.49 -37.70
N PRO A 6 29.71 21.37 -38.12
CA PRO A 6 28.63 22.16 -37.53
C PRO A 6 28.11 21.54 -36.22
N ILE A 7 28.44 22.17 -35.10
CA ILE A 7 27.93 21.88 -33.74
C ILE A 7 26.47 22.36 -33.55
N PHE A 8 25.69 22.49 -34.61
CA PHE A 8 24.33 23.07 -34.51
C PHE A 8 23.19 22.07 -34.51
N TRP A 9 23.46 20.74 -34.51
CA TRP A 9 22.39 19.72 -34.56
C TRP A 9 22.19 18.93 -33.28
N ILE A 10 22.98 19.16 -32.22
CA ILE A 10 22.87 18.40 -30.96
C ILE A 10 21.89 19.06 -29.96
N ASN A 11 21.56 20.33 -30.12
CA ASN A 11 20.64 21.04 -29.22
C ASN A 11 19.15 20.93 -29.58
N TYR A 12 18.77 20.22 -30.65
CA TYR A 12 17.35 20.10 -31.04
C TYR A 12 16.73 18.75 -30.69
N ILE A 13 17.51 17.80 -30.20
CA ILE A 13 17.01 16.45 -29.83
C ILE A 13 16.70 16.34 -28.34
N PHE A 14 17.12 17.27 -27.49
CA PHE A 14 16.92 17.22 -26.04
C PHE A 14 15.71 18.01 -25.52
N ASN A 15 14.89 18.59 -26.38
CA ASN A 15 13.69 19.34 -25.95
C ASN A 15 12.37 18.77 -26.49
N VAL A 16 12.35 17.52 -26.89
CA VAL A 16 11.09 16.76 -27.01
C VAL A 16 10.97 15.90 -25.76
N THR A 17 10.80 16.55 -24.62
CA THR A 17 10.06 15.91 -23.54
C THR A 17 8.65 15.74 -24.11
N LEU A 18 8.34 14.55 -24.61
CA LEU A 18 6.96 14.17 -24.85
C LEU A 18 6.28 14.25 -23.46
N HIS A 19 5.67 15.37 -23.15
CA HIS A 19 4.59 15.43 -22.17
C HIS A 19 3.46 14.60 -22.76
N LEU A 20 3.53 13.28 -22.60
CA LEU A 20 2.38 12.42 -22.79
C LEU A 20 1.45 12.79 -21.65
N GLU A 21 0.53 13.71 -21.90
CA GLU A 21 -0.58 14.01 -21.00
C GLU A 21 -1.24 12.68 -20.65
N MET A 22 -1.03 12.22 -19.41
CA MET A 22 -1.63 10.98 -18.92
C MET A 22 -3.14 11.16 -18.91
N LYS A 23 -3.81 10.53 -19.85
CA LYS A 23 -5.25 10.64 -20.01
C LYS A 23 -5.92 9.35 -19.50
N TYR A 24 -6.54 9.45 -18.36
CA TYR A 24 -7.33 8.36 -17.80
C TYR A 24 -8.68 8.24 -18.50
N ASN A 25 -9.19 7.03 -18.55
CA ASN A 25 -10.57 6.74 -18.86
C ASN A 25 -11.27 6.33 -17.56
N THR A 26 -12.37 6.99 -17.23
CA THR A 26 -13.13 6.72 -16.00
C THR A 26 -14.59 6.43 -16.32
N TYR A 27 -15.22 5.57 -15.52
CA TYR A 27 -16.66 5.26 -15.64
C TYR A 27 -17.18 4.80 -14.28
N THR A 28 -18.43 5.15 -13.96
CA THR A 28 -19.11 4.66 -12.76
C THR A 28 -20.31 3.81 -13.17
N LEU A 29 -20.36 2.58 -12.67
CA LEU A 29 -21.49 1.66 -12.91
C LEU A 29 -22.72 2.07 -12.08
N ASP A 30 -23.89 1.58 -12.45
CA ASP A 30 -25.16 1.86 -11.74
C ASP A 30 -25.13 1.36 -10.28
N ASN A 31 -24.38 0.30 -10.00
CA ASN A 31 -24.17 -0.22 -8.64
C ASN A 31 -23.15 0.57 -7.80
N GLY A 32 -22.57 1.64 -8.35
CA GLY A 32 -21.65 2.54 -7.68
C GLY A 32 -20.17 2.19 -7.84
N LEU A 33 -19.81 1.06 -8.49
CA LEU A 33 -18.42 0.74 -8.76
C LEU A 33 -17.81 1.77 -9.72
N ARG A 34 -16.71 2.37 -9.31
CA ARG A 34 -15.90 3.29 -10.13
C ARG A 34 -14.80 2.50 -10.85
N ILE A 35 -14.59 2.79 -12.11
CA ILE A 35 -13.58 2.15 -12.96
C ILE A 35 -12.61 3.25 -13.42
N ILE A 36 -11.32 2.99 -13.29
CA ILE A 36 -10.26 3.87 -13.81
C ILE A 36 -9.28 3.05 -14.66
N HIS A 37 -8.96 3.55 -15.84
CA HIS A 37 -8.03 2.90 -16.76
C HIS A 37 -7.02 3.90 -17.31
N LEU A 38 -5.74 3.59 -17.18
CA LEU A 38 -4.66 4.28 -17.85
C LEU A 38 -4.23 3.49 -19.10
N PRO A 39 -4.46 4.00 -20.32
CA PRO A 39 -4.00 3.35 -21.52
C PRO A 39 -2.48 3.32 -21.65
N SER A 40 -1.92 2.23 -22.14
CA SER A 40 -0.52 2.13 -22.52
C SER A 40 -0.38 1.13 -23.68
N ASP A 41 0.82 1.09 -24.28
CA ASP A 41 1.18 0.13 -25.36
C ASP A 41 1.65 -1.23 -24.83
N SER A 42 1.63 -1.44 -23.50
CA SER A 42 2.11 -2.67 -22.88
C SER A 42 1.18 -3.86 -23.19
N GLN A 43 1.81 -4.99 -23.54
CA GLN A 43 1.09 -6.26 -23.67
C GLN A 43 0.68 -6.84 -22.29
N VAL A 44 1.43 -6.48 -21.23
CA VAL A 44 1.08 -6.82 -19.85
C VAL A 44 0.11 -5.78 -19.34
N VAL A 45 -0.96 -6.24 -18.72
CA VAL A 45 -1.99 -5.44 -18.07
C VAL A 45 -1.92 -5.70 -16.57
N TYR A 46 -1.85 -4.62 -15.80
CA TYR A 46 -2.04 -4.64 -14.36
C TYR A 46 -3.47 -4.21 -14.08
N CYS A 47 -4.24 -5.04 -13.40
CA CYS A 47 -5.64 -4.72 -13.12
C CYS A 47 -6.10 -5.38 -11.81
N GLY A 48 -7.09 -4.76 -11.15
CA GLY A 48 -7.59 -5.29 -9.90
C GLY A 48 -8.68 -4.45 -9.25
N TYR A 49 -9.14 -4.94 -8.10
CA TYR A 49 -10.01 -4.20 -7.20
C TYR A 49 -9.22 -3.63 -6.05
N GLN A 50 -9.49 -2.38 -5.73
CA GLN A 50 -9.11 -1.80 -4.44
C GLN A 50 -10.37 -1.47 -3.67
N ILE A 51 -10.42 -1.90 -2.42
CA ILE A 51 -11.58 -1.82 -1.56
C ILE A 51 -11.22 -0.92 -0.38
N ASN A 52 -12.06 0.07 -0.07
CA ASN A 52 -11.89 0.92 1.11
C ASN A 52 -12.29 0.15 2.38
N ALA A 53 -11.51 -0.88 2.69
CA ALA A 53 -11.69 -1.81 3.79
C ALA A 53 -10.33 -2.33 4.23
N GLY A 54 -9.74 -1.71 5.21
CA GLY A 54 -8.48 -2.10 5.83
C GLY A 54 -8.65 -2.32 7.33
N THR A 55 -7.54 -2.47 8.05
CA THR A 55 -7.60 -2.78 9.48
C THR A 55 -8.23 -1.65 10.31
N ARG A 56 -8.15 -0.38 9.87
CA ARG A 56 -8.86 0.70 10.56
C ARG A 56 -10.40 0.58 10.56
N ASN A 57 -10.96 -0.35 9.78
CA ASN A 57 -12.41 -0.60 9.70
C ASN A 57 -12.85 -1.75 10.62
N GLU A 58 -11.91 -2.39 11.33
CA GLU A 58 -12.18 -3.43 12.31
C GLU A 58 -12.82 -2.85 13.56
N GLU A 59 -13.73 -3.59 14.17
CA GLU A 59 -14.30 -3.24 15.46
C GLU A 59 -13.36 -3.73 16.60
N PRO A 60 -13.42 -3.14 17.80
CA PRO A 60 -12.60 -3.62 18.91
C PRO A 60 -12.80 -5.13 19.18
N GLY A 61 -11.71 -5.88 19.17
CA GLY A 61 -11.68 -7.35 19.31
C GLY A 61 -11.67 -8.10 17.97
N GLU A 62 -11.68 -7.40 16.84
CA GLU A 62 -11.58 -7.96 15.49
C GLU A 62 -10.21 -7.69 14.86
N GLU A 63 -9.20 -7.30 15.66
CA GLU A 63 -7.88 -6.95 15.14
C GLU A 63 -7.28 -8.13 14.36
N GLY A 64 -6.92 -7.87 13.09
CA GLY A 64 -6.44 -8.88 12.13
C GLY A 64 -7.51 -9.45 11.20
N LEU A 65 -8.79 -9.08 11.37
CA LEU A 65 -9.89 -9.63 10.57
C LEU A 65 -9.80 -9.22 9.08
N ALA A 66 -9.35 -8.01 8.78
CA ALA A 66 -9.18 -7.55 7.40
C ALA A 66 -8.13 -8.39 6.65
N HIS A 67 -6.99 -8.63 7.28
CA HIS A 67 -5.93 -9.49 6.74
C HIS A 67 -6.37 -10.95 6.64
N PHE A 68 -7.05 -11.46 7.67
CA PHE A 68 -7.66 -12.79 7.63
C PHE A 68 -8.63 -12.92 6.43
N CYS A 69 -9.50 -11.93 6.17
CA CYS A 69 -10.39 -11.94 5.02
C CYS A 69 -9.66 -11.96 3.68
N GLU A 70 -8.50 -11.29 3.59
CA GLU A 70 -7.65 -11.35 2.40
C GLU A 70 -7.24 -12.80 2.11
N HIS A 71 -6.64 -13.50 3.07
CA HIS A 71 -6.21 -14.90 2.93
C HIS A 71 -7.34 -15.83 2.52
N VAL A 72 -8.47 -15.77 3.24
CA VAL A 72 -9.57 -16.71 3.01
C VAL A 72 -10.40 -16.39 1.77
N THR A 73 -10.21 -15.22 1.15
CA THR A 73 -10.84 -14.86 -0.14
C THR A 73 -10.40 -15.78 -1.27
N PHE A 74 -9.21 -16.36 -1.20
CA PHE A 74 -8.70 -17.33 -2.19
C PHE A 74 -9.17 -18.77 -1.96
N LYS A 75 -9.94 -19.04 -0.92
CA LYS A 75 -10.28 -20.41 -0.50
C LYS A 75 -11.60 -20.95 -1.05
N GLY A 76 -12.39 -20.14 -1.73
CA GLY A 76 -13.58 -20.59 -2.45
C GLY A 76 -14.63 -19.53 -2.66
N THR A 77 -15.29 -19.63 -3.81
CA THR A 77 -16.47 -18.84 -4.18
C THR A 77 -17.66 -19.77 -4.40
N GLU A 78 -18.84 -19.20 -4.66
CA GLU A 78 -20.02 -19.97 -5.09
C GLU A 78 -19.75 -20.83 -6.34
N ARG A 79 -18.82 -20.39 -7.22
CA ARG A 79 -18.53 -21.03 -8.51
C ARG A 79 -17.22 -21.81 -8.54
N ARG A 80 -16.26 -21.45 -7.67
CA ARG A 80 -14.87 -21.97 -7.75
C ARG A 80 -14.39 -22.48 -6.40
N LYS A 81 -13.73 -23.65 -6.41
CA LYS A 81 -12.94 -24.11 -5.28
C LYS A 81 -11.57 -23.44 -5.29
N ALA A 82 -10.84 -23.45 -4.16
CA ALA A 82 -9.52 -22.86 -4.00
C ALA A 82 -8.55 -23.21 -5.15
N TRP A 83 -8.45 -24.48 -5.50
CA TRP A 83 -7.59 -24.93 -6.60
C TRP A 83 -7.91 -24.26 -7.96
N HIS A 84 -9.18 -24.06 -8.26
CA HIS A 84 -9.60 -23.40 -9.50
C HIS A 84 -9.27 -21.90 -9.49
N ILE A 85 -9.31 -21.26 -8.32
CA ILE A 85 -8.93 -19.85 -8.15
C ILE A 85 -7.44 -19.69 -8.44
N LEU A 86 -6.59 -20.46 -7.76
CA LEU A 86 -5.13 -20.39 -7.89
C LEU A 86 -4.67 -20.68 -9.33
N ASN A 87 -5.20 -21.73 -9.97
CA ASN A 87 -4.79 -22.08 -11.33
C ASN A 87 -5.41 -21.20 -12.43
N CYS A 88 -6.40 -20.37 -12.10
CA CYS A 88 -7.14 -19.64 -13.12
C CYS A 88 -6.25 -18.71 -13.96
N LEU A 89 -5.35 -17.96 -13.35
CA LEU A 89 -4.44 -17.05 -14.04
C LEU A 89 -3.08 -17.69 -14.29
N GLU A 90 -2.56 -18.45 -13.35
CA GLU A 90 -1.25 -19.12 -13.48
C GLU A 90 -1.17 -20.03 -14.70
N SER A 91 -2.26 -20.72 -15.05
CA SER A 91 -2.31 -21.59 -16.25
C SER A 91 -2.08 -20.86 -17.57
N VAL A 92 -2.14 -19.54 -17.58
CA VAL A 92 -1.87 -18.66 -18.74
C VAL A 92 -0.72 -17.70 -18.48
N GLY A 93 0.06 -17.92 -17.40
CA GLY A 93 1.23 -17.13 -17.05
C GLY A 93 0.89 -15.76 -16.45
N GLY A 94 -0.29 -15.60 -15.85
CA GLY A 94 -0.68 -14.42 -15.11
C GLY A 94 -0.48 -14.60 -13.61
N ASP A 95 -0.14 -13.53 -12.90
CA ASP A 95 -0.03 -13.50 -11.44
C ASP A 95 -1.37 -13.13 -10.80
N LEU A 96 -1.59 -13.61 -9.59
CA LEU A 96 -2.72 -13.21 -8.75
C LEU A 96 -2.18 -12.88 -7.35
N ASN A 97 -2.33 -11.62 -6.95
CA ASN A 97 -1.79 -11.11 -5.69
C ASN A 97 -2.85 -10.33 -4.91
N ALA A 98 -2.60 -10.18 -3.61
CA ALA A 98 -3.38 -9.31 -2.73
C ALA A 98 -2.47 -8.73 -1.64
N TYR A 99 -2.93 -7.64 -1.02
CA TYR A 99 -2.38 -7.12 0.22
C TYR A 99 -3.42 -6.31 0.98
N THR A 100 -3.26 -6.28 2.29
CA THR A 100 -4.07 -5.48 3.22
C THR A 100 -3.20 -4.44 3.91
N ASN A 101 -3.72 -3.23 4.01
CA ASN A 101 -3.11 -2.16 4.79
C ASN A 101 -4.12 -1.53 5.78
N LYS A 102 -3.75 -0.44 6.44
CA LYS A 102 -4.63 0.22 7.41
C LYS A 102 -5.94 0.73 6.81
N GLU A 103 -5.96 1.19 5.57
CA GLU A 103 -7.13 1.84 4.95
C GLU A 103 -7.80 1.02 3.84
N GLY A 104 -7.14 -0.02 3.31
CA GLY A 104 -7.69 -0.76 2.18
C GLY A 104 -7.15 -2.15 2.01
N THR A 105 -7.87 -2.95 1.24
CA THR A 105 -7.43 -4.26 0.74
C THR A 105 -7.46 -4.25 -0.78
N VAL A 106 -6.45 -4.84 -1.38
CA VAL A 106 -6.27 -4.87 -2.84
C VAL A 106 -6.15 -6.31 -3.32
N TYR A 107 -6.89 -6.64 -4.39
CA TYR A 107 -6.77 -7.90 -5.12
C TYR A 107 -6.45 -7.57 -6.57
N TYR A 108 -5.32 -8.03 -7.08
CA TYR A 108 -4.86 -7.63 -8.41
C TYR A 108 -4.13 -8.73 -9.16
N SER A 109 -3.92 -8.49 -10.44
CA SER A 109 -3.27 -9.40 -11.36
C SER A 109 -2.38 -8.64 -12.35
N ALA A 110 -1.25 -9.24 -12.68
CA ALA A 110 -0.47 -8.92 -13.87
C ALA A 110 -0.68 -10.02 -14.91
N ILE A 111 -1.19 -9.68 -16.10
CA ILE A 111 -1.58 -10.67 -17.11
C ILE A 111 -1.42 -10.13 -18.53
N LEU A 112 -1.23 -11.01 -19.52
CA LEU A 112 -1.27 -10.60 -20.91
C LEU A 112 -2.66 -10.11 -21.32
N LYS A 113 -2.74 -9.06 -22.12
CA LYS A 113 -4.00 -8.39 -22.52
C LYS A 113 -5.02 -9.31 -23.15
N GLU A 114 -4.60 -10.37 -23.82
CA GLU A 114 -5.51 -11.36 -24.43
C GLU A 114 -6.32 -12.14 -23.39
N HIS A 115 -5.83 -12.22 -22.16
CA HIS A 115 -6.45 -12.92 -21.04
C HIS A 115 -7.18 -12.01 -20.07
N ILE A 116 -7.32 -10.71 -20.35
CA ILE A 116 -7.99 -9.73 -19.46
C ILE A 116 -9.40 -10.16 -19.03
N ALA A 117 -10.15 -10.80 -19.92
CA ALA A 117 -11.50 -11.26 -19.59
C ALA A 117 -11.50 -12.32 -18.47
N ARG A 118 -10.46 -13.15 -18.42
CA ARG A 118 -10.27 -14.17 -17.39
C ARG A 118 -9.90 -13.51 -16.05
N ALA A 119 -9.01 -12.51 -16.05
CA ALA A 119 -8.65 -11.78 -14.85
C ALA A 119 -9.85 -11.03 -14.26
N VAL A 120 -10.62 -10.31 -15.10
CA VAL A 120 -11.82 -9.60 -14.65
C VAL A 120 -12.84 -10.56 -14.04
N ASP A 121 -13.11 -11.71 -14.69
CA ASP A 121 -14.07 -12.70 -14.19
C ASP A 121 -13.63 -13.32 -12.86
N LEU A 122 -12.33 -13.66 -12.72
CA LEU A 122 -11.81 -14.21 -11.48
C LEU A 122 -11.81 -13.18 -10.34
N LEU A 123 -11.25 -12.00 -10.58
CA LEU A 123 -11.15 -10.97 -9.57
C LEU A 123 -12.52 -10.53 -9.05
N SER A 124 -13.51 -10.39 -9.96
CA SER A 124 -14.87 -10.09 -9.57
C SER A 124 -15.50 -11.21 -8.73
N ASP A 125 -15.23 -12.47 -9.07
CA ASP A 125 -15.76 -13.62 -8.37
C ASP A 125 -15.20 -13.74 -6.94
N ILE A 126 -13.88 -13.62 -6.78
CA ILE A 126 -13.25 -13.73 -5.45
C ILE A 126 -13.59 -12.54 -4.55
N VAL A 127 -13.72 -11.33 -5.08
CA VAL A 127 -14.01 -10.14 -4.27
C VAL A 127 -15.47 -10.09 -3.81
N PHE A 128 -16.42 -10.46 -4.67
CA PHE A 128 -17.85 -10.23 -4.38
C PHE A 128 -18.65 -11.52 -4.13
N HIS A 129 -18.08 -12.69 -4.40
CA HIS A 129 -18.81 -13.97 -4.31
C HIS A 129 -18.07 -15.05 -3.51
N SER A 130 -17.07 -14.67 -2.69
CA SER A 130 -16.40 -15.60 -1.77
C SER A 130 -17.36 -16.08 -0.68
N VAL A 131 -17.29 -17.38 -0.37
CA VAL A 131 -18.17 -18.06 0.60
C VAL A 131 -17.45 -18.49 1.88
N TYR A 132 -16.15 -18.35 1.92
CA TYR A 132 -15.31 -18.61 3.09
C TYR A 132 -15.55 -19.97 3.76
N PRO A 133 -15.31 -21.11 3.08
CA PRO A 133 -15.62 -22.42 3.62
C PRO A 133 -14.85 -22.70 4.91
N GLN A 134 -15.56 -23.08 6.00
CA GLN A 134 -14.93 -23.29 7.31
C GLN A 134 -13.77 -24.29 7.27
N ALA A 135 -13.91 -25.39 6.51
CA ALA A 135 -12.85 -26.39 6.38
C ALA A 135 -11.56 -25.86 5.71
N GLU A 136 -11.65 -24.81 4.88
CA GLU A 136 -10.51 -24.13 4.31
C GLU A 136 -9.95 -23.07 5.28
N ILE A 137 -10.81 -22.39 6.02
CA ILE A 137 -10.42 -21.48 7.11
C ILE A 137 -9.60 -22.23 8.16
N ASP A 138 -10.06 -23.39 8.63
CA ASP A 138 -9.38 -24.18 9.66
C ASP A 138 -7.93 -24.58 9.25
N LYS A 139 -7.65 -24.67 7.94
CA LYS A 139 -6.29 -24.90 7.42
C LYS A 139 -5.49 -23.60 7.33
N GLU A 140 -6.13 -22.52 6.88
CA GLU A 140 -5.45 -21.23 6.62
C GLU A 140 -5.08 -20.52 7.91
N VAL A 141 -5.84 -20.70 8.96
CA VAL A 141 -5.56 -20.12 10.28
C VAL A 141 -4.15 -20.44 10.78
N GLU A 142 -3.67 -21.67 10.59
CA GLU A 142 -2.31 -22.01 11.02
C GLU A 142 -1.25 -21.36 10.10
N VAL A 143 -1.53 -21.19 8.79
CA VAL A 143 -0.65 -20.45 7.86
C VAL A 143 -0.52 -18.98 8.29
N ILE A 144 -1.65 -18.34 8.65
CA ILE A 144 -1.64 -16.95 9.12
C ILE A 144 -0.93 -16.86 10.49
N CYS A 145 -1.09 -17.85 11.36
CA CYS A 145 -0.37 -17.88 12.65
C CYS A 145 1.15 -18.02 12.44
N ASP A 146 1.59 -18.86 11.50
CA ASP A 146 3.01 -18.98 11.15
C ASP A 146 3.57 -17.67 10.59
N GLU A 147 2.77 -16.93 9.79
CA GLU A 147 3.14 -15.61 9.30
C GLU A 147 3.28 -14.59 10.44
N ILE A 148 2.33 -14.58 11.38
CA ILE A 148 2.41 -13.72 12.58
C ILE A 148 3.68 -14.03 13.39
N GLU A 149 4.02 -15.30 13.58
CA GLU A 149 5.24 -15.69 14.28
C GLU A 149 6.48 -15.22 13.52
N SER A 150 6.54 -15.47 12.20
CA SER A 150 7.65 -15.01 11.35
C SER A 150 7.83 -13.50 11.39
N TYR A 151 6.72 -12.75 11.36
CA TYR A 151 6.74 -11.29 11.45
C TYR A 151 7.22 -10.81 12.82
N ASN A 152 6.78 -11.45 13.90
CA ASN A 152 7.22 -11.14 15.26
C ASN A 152 8.71 -11.44 15.48
N ASP A 153 9.26 -12.39 14.74
CA ASP A 153 10.69 -12.75 14.76
C ASP A 153 11.54 -11.81 13.89
N SER A 154 10.92 -10.86 13.16
CA SER A 154 11.59 -9.82 12.38
C SER A 154 11.51 -8.45 13.07
N PRO A 155 12.44 -8.11 13.99
CA PRO A 155 12.38 -6.84 14.73
C PRO A 155 12.46 -5.60 13.83
N ALA A 156 13.10 -5.74 12.66
CA ALA A 156 13.22 -4.66 11.69
C ALA A 156 11.90 -4.29 11.03
N GLU A 157 10.97 -5.25 10.89
CA GLU A 157 9.63 -5.05 10.36
C GLU A 157 8.66 -4.69 11.48
N LEU A 158 8.64 -5.49 12.53
CA LEU A 158 7.74 -5.31 13.67
C LEU A 158 7.81 -3.91 14.30
N ILE A 159 8.98 -3.27 14.27
CA ILE A 159 9.15 -1.95 14.90
C ILE A 159 8.30 -0.86 14.23
N TYR A 160 7.96 -0.99 12.94
CA TYR A 160 7.09 -0.03 12.24
C TYR A 160 5.66 -0.09 12.77
N ASP A 161 5.09 -1.29 12.87
CA ASP A 161 3.74 -1.49 13.39
C ASP A 161 3.64 -1.10 14.87
N GLU A 162 4.59 -1.54 15.69
CA GLU A 162 4.62 -1.17 17.11
C GLU A 162 4.76 0.34 17.31
N PHE A 163 5.51 1.00 16.44
CA PHE A 163 5.65 2.45 16.49
C PHE A 163 4.34 3.17 16.12
N GLU A 164 3.65 2.72 15.06
CA GLU A 164 2.33 3.25 14.70
C GLU A 164 1.30 2.98 15.80
N ASN A 165 1.30 1.79 16.39
CA ASN A 165 0.42 1.42 17.50
C ASN A 165 0.60 2.35 18.71
N ILE A 166 1.85 2.75 18.98
CA ILE A 166 2.16 3.71 20.03
C ILE A 166 1.66 5.11 19.66
N LEU A 167 1.91 5.59 18.44
CA LEU A 167 1.50 6.91 17.99
C LEU A 167 -0.02 7.06 17.91
N PHE A 168 -0.72 6.00 17.52
CA PHE A 168 -2.16 5.99 17.32
C PHE A 168 -2.94 5.24 18.42
N LYS A 169 -2.33 5.06 19.58
CA LYS A 169 -2.95 4.34 20.69
C LYS A 169 -4.35 4.85 21.02
N GLY A 170 -5.33 3.96 20.97
CA GLY A 170 -6.75 4.27 21.19
C GLY A 170 -7.47 4.86 19.96
N SER A 171 -6.83 4.84 18.80
CA SER A 171 -7.42 5.11 17.49
C SER A 171 -7.56 3.80 16.70
N PRO A 172 -8.46 3.74 15.71
CA PRO A 172 -8.56 2.59 14.79
C PRO A 172 -7.29 2.26 13.99
N LEU A 173 -6.31 3.16 13.93
CA LEU A 173 -5.00 2.93 13.31
C LEU A 173 -4.00 2.25 14.28
N GLY A 174 -4.30 2.18 15.58
CA GLY A 174 -3.35 1.80 16.63
C GLY A 174 -3.35 0.32 16.98
N HIS A 175 -3.37 -0.59 16.01
CA HIS A 175 -3.22 -2.04 16.20
C HIS A 175 -2.54 -2.69 14.99
N ASN A 176 -1.98 -3.88 15.18
CA ASN A 176 -1.24 -4.59 14.14
C ASN A 176 -2.16 -5.06 13.00
N ILE A 177 -1.67 -5.02 11.77
CA ILE A 177 -2.42 -5.46 10.57
C ILE A 177 -2.74 -6.95 10.67
N LEU A 178 -1.80 -7.76 11.14
CA LEU A 178 -1.96 -9.21 11.26
C LEU A 178 -2.81 -9.63 12.46
N GLY A 179 -3.10 -8.72 13.41
CA GLY A 179 -3.73 -9.08 14.68
C GLY A 179 -2.85 -9.97 15.57
N THR A 180 -3.47 -10.87 16.31
CA THR A 180 -2.79 -11.87 17.15
C THR A 180 -3.21 -13.29 16.78
N ALA A 181 -2.32 -14.26 16.96
CA ALA A 181 -2.62 -15.67 16.70
C ALA A 181 -3.86 -16.18 17.51
N GLU A 182 -4.11 -15.63 18.69
CA GLU A 182 -5.29 -15.95 19.51
C GLU A 182 -6.57 -15.47 18.82
N GLN A 183 -6.61 -14.24 18.33
CA GLN A 183 -7.75 -13.66 17.62
C GLN A 183 -7.99 -14.39 16.30
N VAL A 184 -6.93 -14.63 15.51
CA VAL A 184 -7.03 -15.34 14.21
C VAL A 184 -7.60 -16.75 14.38
N ARG A 185 -7.20 -17.50 15.43
CA ARG A 185 -7.76 -18.83 15.74
C ARG A 185 -9.24 -18.78 16.15
N ALA A 186 -9.72 -17.65 16.59
CA ALA A 186 -11.13 -17.48 16.96
C ALA A 186 -12.05 -17.19 15.77
N PHE A 187 -11.51 -16.64 14.66
CA PHE A 187 -12.32 -16.25 13.51
C PHE A 187 -12.95 -17.44 12.78
N LYS A 188 -14.17 -17.21 12.28
CA LYS A 188 -15.00 -18.19 11.58
C LYS A 188 -15.57 -17.59 10.29
N THR A 189 -16.20 -18.45 9.50
CA THR A 189 -16.93 -18.05 8.27
C THR A 189 -17.85 -16.84 8.50
N GLU A 190 -18.56 -16.80 9.65
CA GLU A 190 -19.50 -15.73 9.96
C GLU A 190 -18.81 -14.38 10.14
N ASP A 191 -17.61 -14.36 10.70
CA ASP A 191 -16.82 -13.14 10.90
C ASP A 191 -16.35 -12.58 9.57
N ALA A 192 -15.79 -13.43 8.70
CA ALA A 192 -15.42 -13.04 7.34
C ALA A 192 -16.62 -12.53 6.55
N LEU A 193 -17.76 -13.22 6.59
CA LEU A 193 -19.00 -12.81 5.92
C LEU A 193 -19.53 -11.48 6.46
N ARG A 194 -19.48 -11.28 7.79
CA ARG A 194 -19.92 -10.02 8.41
C ARG A 194 -19.07 -8.85 7.93
N PHE A 195 -17.75 -8.98 7.97
CA PHE A 195 -16.82 -7.94 7.54
C PHE A 195 -16.95 -7.63 6.05
N THR A 196 -16.93 -8.66 5.21
CA THR A 196 -16.96 -8.48 3.75
C THR A 196 -18.31 -8.01 3.24
N ARG A 197 -19.44 -8.49 3.76
CA ARG A 197 -20.77 -7.96 3.42
C ARG A 197 -20.94 -6.49 3.79
N LYS A 198 -20.32 -6.05 4.89
CA LYS A 198 -20.35 -4.64 5.30
C LYS A 198 -19.49 -3.76 4.38
N LEU A 199 -18.34 -4.24 3.93
CA LEU A 199 -17.29 -3.40 3.34
C LEU A 199 -16.95 -3.74 1.88
N TYR A 200 -17.01 -5.02 1.44
CA TYR A 200 -16.69 -5.43 0.07
C TYR A 200 -17.90 -5.24 -0.83
N ARG A 201 -18.19 -3.98 -1.13
CA ARG A 201 -19.33 -3.58 -1.95
C ARG A 201 -18.85 -2.78 -3.15
N PRO A 202 -19.56 -2.85 -4.29
CA PRO A 202 -19.20 -2.10 -5.49
C PRO A 202 -19.04 -0.59 -5.24
N ASP A 203 -19.91 0.01 -4.43
CA ASP A 203 -19.90 1.44 -4.11
C ASP A 203 -18.77 1.85 -3.13
N ASN A 204 -18.10 0.88 -2.50
CA ASN A 204 -16.95 1.06 -1.61
C ASN A 204 -15.64 0.56 -2.24
N ALA A 205 -15.63 0.33 -3.54
CA ALA A 205 -14.50 -0.21 -4.29
C ALA A 205 -14.27 0.55 -5.60
N ILE A 206 -13.10 0.33 -6.16
CA ILE A 206 -12.79 0.70 -7.55
C ILE A 206 -12.24 -0.52 -8.29
N PHE A 207 -12.39 -0.51 -9.61
CA PHE A 207 -11.60 -1.36 -10.50
C PHE A 207 -10.56 -0.49 -11.22
N PHE A 208 -9.28 -0.80 -11.08
CA PHE A 208 -8.21 -0.13 -11.81
C PHE A 208 -7.66 -1.02 -12.92
N ALA A 209 -7.19 -0.41 -14.00
CA ALA A 209 -6.45 -1.11 -15.07
C ALA A 209 -5.37 -0.22 -15.68
N TYR A 210 -4.21 -0.80 -15.97
CA TYR A 210 -3.12 -0.14 -16.67
C TYR A 210 -2.59 -1.04 -17.78
N GLY A 211 -2.74 -0.65 -19.03
CA GLY A 211 -2.29 -1.45 -20.17
C GLY A 211 -3.06 -1.19 -21.46
N ASP A 212 -2.77 -2.00 -22.50
CA ASP A 212 -3.39 -1.90 -23.81
C ASP A 212 -4.75 -2.62 -23.84
N ILE A 213 -5.81 -1.91 -23.40
CA ILE A 213 -7.16 -2.45 -23.34
C ILE A 213 -8.15 -1.44 -23.95
N ASP A 214 -9.10 -1.92 -24.74
CA ASP A 214 -10.27 -1.13 -25.10
C ASP A 214 -11.15 -0.88 -23.88
N PHE A 215 -11.28 0.37 -23.49
CA PHE A 215 -12.00 0.76 -22.27
C PHE A 215 -13.48 0.38 -22.29
N LYS A 216 -14.13 0.51 -23.43
CA LYS A 216 -15.56 0.13 -23.55
C LYS A 216 -15.76 -1.38 -23.40
N LYS A 217 -14.80 -2.15 -23.92
CA LYS A 217 -14.79 -3.61 -23.73
C LYS A 217 -14.52 -3.96 -22.27
N LEU A 218 -13.59 -3.29 -21.61
CA LEU A 218 -13.31 -3.49 -20.18
C LEU A 218 -14.55 -3.25 -19.33
N VAL A 219 -15.24 -2.13 -19.50
CA VAL A 219 -16.48 -1.80 -18.78
C VAL A 219 -17.53 -2.90 -18.96
N LYS A 220 -17.74 -3.39 -20.20
CA LYS A 220 -18.69 -4.48 -20.47
C LYS A 220 -18.28 -5.81 -19.80
N LEU A 221 -16.98 -6.11 -19.74
CA LEU A 221 -16.49 -7.31 -19.05
C LEU A 221 -16.79 -7.24 -17.57
N ILE A 222 -16.53 -6.10 -16.93
CA ILE A 222 -16.79 -5.88 -15.51
C ILE A 222 -18.31 -5.95 -15.23
N GLN A 223 -19.13 -5.27 -16.03
CA GLN A 223 -20.59 -5.35 -15.92
C GLN A 223 -21.10 -6.79 -16.00
N LYS A 224 -20.58 -7.58 -16.94
CA LYS A 224 -20.94 -8.98 -17.09
C LYS A 224 -20.48 -9.83 -15.90
N ALA A 225 -19.27 -9.60 -15.38
CA ALA A 225 -18.72 -10.37 -14.28
C ALA A 225 -19.45 -10.11 -12.95
N LEU A 226 -19.88 -8.87 -12.71
CA LEU A 226 -20.65 -8.50 -11.51
C LEU A 226 -22.10 -8.96 -11.54
N GLY A 227 -22.68 -9.19 -12.73
CA GLY A 227 -24.10 -9.54 -12.86
C GLY A 227 -25.02 -8.55 -12.16
N GLU A 228 -26.03 -9.06 -11.45
CA GLU A 228 -26.97 -8.26 -10.65
C GLU A 228 -26.45 -7.99 -9.23
N CYS A 229 -25.20 -7.54 -9.09
CA CYS A 229 -24.64 -7.18 -7.78
C CYS A 229 -25.34 -5.91 -7.26
N PRO A 230 -26.17 -5.98 -6.18
CA PRO A 230 -27.01 -4.85 -5.76
C PRO A 230 -26.18 -3.73 -5.12
N LYS A 231 -26.73 -2.49 -5.14
CA LYS A 231 -26.18 -1.37 -4.37
C LYS A 231 -26.24 -1.68 -2.87
N GLY A 232 -25.18 -1.39 -2.15
CA GLY A 232 -25.02 -1.76 -0.74
C GLY A 232 -26.07 -1.26 0.26
N ARG A 233 -27.05 -0.44 -0.14
CA ARG A 233 -28.16 -0.02 0.72
C ARG A 233 -29.32 -1.02 0.80
N GLU A 234 -29.47 -1.93 -0.16
CA GLU A 234 -30.59 -2.88 -0.20
C GLU A 234 -30.34 -4.16 0.62
N LEU A 235 -29.07 -4.47 0.94
CA LEU A 235 -28.72 -5.66 1.74
C LEU A 235 -29.02 -5.53 3.24
N ALA A 236 -29.37 -4.33 3.74
CA ALA A 236 -29.64 -4.11 5.16
C ALA A 236 -31.08 -4.48 5.59
N CYS A 237 -31.98 -4.87 4.69
CA CYS A 237 -33.42 -5.04 4.97
C CYS A 237 -34.00 -6.44 4.70
N SER A 238 -33.22 -7.46 4.34
CA SER A 238 -33.72 -8.83 4.28
C SER A 238 -33.14 -9.69 5.41
N ALA A 239 -33.57 -9.40 6.63
CA ALA A 239 -33.44 -10.33 7.76
C ALA A 239 -34.46 -11.45 7.61
N ASP A 240 -34.17 -12.40 6.71
CA ASP A 240 -34.77 -13.72 6.72
C ASP A 240 -33.68 -14.73 6.33
N CYS A 241 -32.85 -15.02 7.30
CA CYS A 241 -31.90 -16.13 7.25
C CYS A 241 -32.71 -17.43 7.40
N LYS A 242 -33.23 -17.96 6.29
CA LYS A 242 -33.58 -19.37 6.25
C LYS A 242 -32.27 -20.14 6.20
N SER A 243 -32.08 -20.96 7.23
CA SER A 243 -31.02 -21.95 7.35
C SER A 243 -30.75 -22.61 5.98
N ALA A 244 -29.54 -22.39 5.45
CA ALA A 244 -29.07 -23.11 4.30
C ALA A 244 -28.90 -24.58 4.70
N GLU A 245 -29.81 -25.41 4.27
CA GLU A 245 -29.68 -26.85 4.30
C GLU A 245 -28.44 -27.22 3.49
N THR A 246 -27.55 -27.97 4.11
CA THR A 246 -26.37 -28.60 3.51
C THR A 246 -26.79 -29.32 2.22
N PRO A 247 -26.16 -29.10 1.06
CA PRO A 247 -26.44 -29.90 -0.11
C PRO A 247 -25.97 -31.33 0.14
N THR A 248 -26.91 -32.26 0.17
CA THR A 248 -26.69 -33.69 0.23
C THR A 248 -25.82 -34.16 -0.94
N GLU A 249 -24.90 -35.07 -0.66
CA GLU A 249 -23.84 -35.65 -1.54
C GLU A 249 -24.33 -36.39 -2.80
N GLU A 250 -25.59 -36.33 -3.19
CA GLU A 250 -26.18 -37.21 -4.18
C GLU A 250 -26.26 -36.67 -5.63
N ARG A 251 -25.58 -35.58 -5.97
CA ARG A 251 -25.67 -35.03 -7.36
C ARG A 251 -24.36 -34.82 -8.11
N ILE A 252 -23.28 -35.47 -7.70
CA ILE A 252 -22.02 -35.44 -8.43
C ILE A 252 -21.49 -36.87 -8.63
N ALA A 253 -22.29 -37.68 -9.31
CA ALA A 253 -21.85 -38.95 -9.87
C ALA A 253 -22.34 -39.02 -11.30
N GLU A 254 -21.57 -38.50 -12.24
CA GLU A 254 -21.45 -38.97 -13.63
C GLU A 254 -20.62 -37.99 -14.45
N LYS A 255 -19.38 -38.34 -14.60
CA LYS A 255 -18.46 -38.22 -15.74
C LYS A 255 -17.01 -38.05 -15.30
N THR A 256 -16.39 -39.17 -14.97
CA THR A 256 -14.94 -39.30 -14.90
C THR A 256 -14.40 -39.83 -16.23
N PRO A 257 -13.40 -39.22 -16.81
CA PRO A 257 -12.45 -39.93 -17.64
C PRO A 257 -11.21 -40.33 -16.79
N THR A 258 -10.86 -41.55 -16.96
CA THR A 258 -9.79 -42.42 -16.53
C THR A 258 -8.49 -41.74 -16.13
N GLU A 259 -7.98 -42.20 -14.98
CA GLU A 259 -6.65 -41.95 -14.43
C GLU A 259 -5.54 -42.50 -15.35
N GLU A 260 -4.53 -41.67 -15.60
CA GLU A 260 -3.16 -42.12 -15.79
C GLU A 260 -2.27 -41.60 -14.68
N ARG A 261 -1.75 -42.54 -13.91
CA ARG A 261 -0.75 -42.34 -12.85
C ARG A 261 0.52 -41.78 -13.44
N ILE A 262 0.99 -40.67 -12.97
CA ILE A 262 2.40 -40.28 -12.98
C ILE A 262 2.83 -39.92 -11.56
N ALA A 263 3.83 -40.66 -11.10
CA ALA A 263 4.38 -40.62 -9.76
C ALA A 263 5.15 -39.34 -9.46
N GLU A 264 5.09 -39.02 -8.19
CA GLU A 264 5.98 -38.15 -7.40
C GLU A 264 7.33 -37.78 -8.02
N LYS A 265 7.59 -36.48 -8.07
CA LYS A 265 8.85 -35.88 -7.60
C LYS A 265 8.63 -34.41 -7.29
N THR A 266 8.59 -34.12 -6.01
CA THR A 266 8.72 -32.77 -5.43
C THR A 266 10.14 -32.27 -5.68
N PRO A 267 10.33 -31.07 -6.17
CA PRO A 267 11.50 -30.29 -5.84
C PRO A 267 11.09 -29.15 -4.92
N THR A 268 11.48 -29.28 -3.69
CA THR A 268 11.67 -28.17 -2.76
C THR A 268 12.56 -27.14 -3.45
N LYS A 269 12.01 -26.03 -3.84
CA LYS A 269 12.75 -24.81 -4.13
C LYS A 269 12.43 -23.84 -3.03
N GLU A 270 13.37 -23.71 -2.11
CA GLU A 270 13.55 -22.53 -1.30
C GLU A 270 13.59 -21.32 -2.22
N ARG A 271 12.52 -20.55 -2.22
CA ARG A 271 12.52 -19.20 -2.73
C ARG A 271 12.83 -18.31 -1.55
N ILE A 272 14.12 -18.01 -1.37
CA ILE A 272 14.53 -16.83 -0.62
C ILE A 272 14.05 -15.65 -1.46
N THR A 273 12.88 -15.14 -1.15
CA THR A 273 12.50 -13.80 -1.56
C THR A 273 13.22 -12.86 -0.60
N GLU A 274 14.34 -12.32 -1.03
CA GLU A 274 14.80 -11.04 -0.52
C GLU A 274 13.77 -9.99 -0.93
N GLU A 275 12.69 -9.88 -0.19
CA GLU A 275 11.88 -8.70 -0.18
C GLU A 275 12.65 -7.65 0.62
N THR A 276 13.41 -6.83 -0.09
CA THR A 276 13.73 -5.50 0.42
C THR A 276 12.40 -4.86 0.79
N PRO A 277 12.21 -4.35 2.01
CA PRO A 277 11.04 -3.56 2.31
C PRO A 277 11.02 -2.42 1.31
N SER A 278 10.10 -2.48 0.37
CA SER A 278 9.81 -1.40 -0.53
C SER A 278 9.27 -0.29 0.37
N GLY A 279 10.16 0.63 0.75
CA GLY A 279 9.72 1.87 1.31
C GLY A 279 8.69 2.43 0.35
N GLU A 280 7.43 2.42 0.74
CA GLU A 280 6.39 3.09 0.00
C GLU A 280 6.83 4.54 -0.14
N THR A 281 7.33 4.88 -1.31
CA THR A 281 7.58 6.27 -1.66
C THR A 281 6.20 6.89 -1.79
N PRO A 282 5.83 7.85 -0.97
CA PRO A 282 4.54 8.50 -1.09
C PRO A 282 4.50 9.18 -2.45
N THR A 283 3.59 8.78 -3.24
CA THR A 283 3.30 9.34 -4.55
C THR A 283 1.96 10.00 -4.45
N GLU A 284 1.84 11.20 -4.88
CA GLU A 284 0.80 12.14 -4.49
C GLU A 284 0.15 12.89 -5.62
N GLU A 285 -0.92 13.46 -5.29
CA GLU A 285 -2.10 13.81 -6.03
C GLU A 285 -2.50 15.27 -5.95
N MET A 286 -3.22 15.82 -6.92
CA MET A 286 -4.18 16.92 -6.71
C MET A 286 -5.21 17.08 -7.82
N GLU A 287 -6.33 17.46 -7.34
CA GLU A 287 -7.57 18.13 -7.77
C GLU A 287 -8.09 18.02 -9.20
N ALA A 288 -9.30 17.53 -9.29
CA ALA A 288 -10.29 17.92 -10.31
C ALA A 288 -11.63 18.22 -9.65
N GLY A 289 -12.20 19.32 -10.07
CA GLY A 289 -13.39 19.99 -9.76
C GLY A 289 -14.57 19.26 -9.08
N ASP A 290 -15.17 19.99 -8.16
CA ASP A 290 -16.53 19.99 -7.65
C ASP A 290 -17.42 18.79 -7.97
N ALA A 291 -17.46 17.85 -7.01
CA ALA A 291 -18.65 17.06 -6.75
C ALA A 291 -18.78 16.94 -5.22
N ASN A 292 -19.72 17.73 -4.68
CA ASN A 292 -20.12 17.76 -3.30
C ASN A 292 -20.56 16.38 -2.79
N HIS A 293 -19.64 15.61 -2.22
CA HIS A 293 -19.96 14.55 -1.29
C HIS A 293 -19.14 14.79 -0.02
N LYS A 294 -19.73 15.58 0.89
CA LYS A 294 -19.25 15.66 2.27
C LYS A 294 -19.37 14.28 2.92
N VAL A 295 -18.29 13.52 2.87
CA VAL A 295 -18.04 12.50 3.87
C VAL A 295 -17.77 13.27 5.17
N GLN A 296 -18.66 13.13 6.13
CA GLN A 296 -18.44 13.64 7.49
C GLN A 296 -17.29 12.82 8.10
N SER A 297 -16.05 13.28 7.92
CA SER A 297 -14.94 12.83 8.72
C SER A 297 -15.12 13.41 10.12
N SER A 298 -15.48 12.58 11.08
CA SER A 298 -15.33 12.91 12.48
C SER A 298 -13.84 13.10 12.74
N LYS A 299 -13.39 14.33 12.93
CA LYS A 299 -12.03 14.65 13.33
C LYS A 299 -11.77 14.03 14.71
N PHE A 300 -11.18 12.87 14.75
CA PHE A 300 -10.64 12.28 15.96
C PHE A 300 -9.37 13.05 16.34
N ASN A 301 -9.53 14.02 17.20
CA ASN A 301 -8.42 14.77 17.77
C ASN A 301 -7.81 13.94 18.91
N VAL A 302 -7.10 12.86 18.57
CA VAL A 302 -6.34 12.07 19.55
C VAL A 302 -4.97 12.72 19.72
N GLN A 303 -4.88 13.70 20.62
CA GLN A 303 -3.57 14.10 21.14
C GLN A 303 -2.95 12.91 21.87
N SER A 304 -1.99 12.25 21.22
CA SER A 304 -1.28 11.13 21.83
C SER A 304 -0.52 11.62 23.06
N LYS A 305 -0.83 11.05 24.24
CA LYS A 305 -0.10 11.30 25.49
C LYS A 305 1.37 10.80 25.47
N VAL A 306 1.87 10.37 24.34
CA VAL A 306 3.15 9.65 24.15
C VAL A 306 4.22 10.56 23.55
N ALA A 307 3.88 11.78 23.14
CA ALA A 307 4.83 12.74 22.58
C ALA A 307 6.01 13.01 23.55
N GLY A 308 7.24 13.07 23.01
CA GLY A 308 8.45 13.34 23.79
C GLY A 308 8.99 12.16 24.62
N GLN A 309 8.47 10.95 24.48
CA GLN A 309 8.86 9.79 25.27
C GLN A 309 9.88 8.89 24.55
N THR A 310 10.71 8.22 25.36
CA THR A 310 11.56 7.11 24.90
C THR A 310 11.05 5.82 25.52
N ILE A 311 10.70 4.85 24.67
CA ILE A 311 10.18 3.55 25.05
C ILE A 311 11.22 2.52 24.66
N VAL A 312 11.56 1.61 25.57
CA VAL A 312 12.52 0.52 25.33
C VAL A 312 11.81 -0.80 25.54
N MET A 313 11.83 -1.66 24.53
CA MET A 313 11.28 -3.01 24.58
C MET A 313 12.41 -4.05 24.45
N GLN A 314 12.42 -5.04 25.33
CA GLN A 314 13.37 -6.15 25.26
C GLN A 314 12.85 -7.20 24.27
N LYS A 315 13.56 -7.37 23.16
CA LYS A 315 13.23 -8.32 22.09
C LYS A 315 14.34 -9.34 21.82
N ASN A 316 15.42 -9.32 22.64
CA ASN A 316 16.60 -10.19 22.50
C ASN A 316 17.20 -10.20 21.09
N THR A 317 17.33 -9.05 20.49
CA THR A 317 17.83 -8.86 19.13
C THR A 317 19.35 -8.77 19.11
N HIS A 318 20.00 -9.21 18.02
CA HIS A 318 21.45 -9.04 17.84
C HIS A 318 21.88 -7.58 17.70
N GLN A 319 21.01 -6.74 17.15
CA GLN A 319 21.21 -5.31 16.98
C GLN A 319 20.05 -4.56 17.65
N ALA A 320 20.30 -3.38 18.11
CA ALA A 320 19.24 -2.48 18.52
C ALA A 320 18.56 -1.89 17.28
N HIS A 321 17.23 -1.99 17.21
CA HIS A 321 16.41 -1.32 16.22
C HIS A 321 15.79 -0.07 16.85
N VAL A 322 15.91 1.05 16.18
CA VAL A 322 15.48 2.35 16.71
C VAL A 322 14.55 3.03 15.71
N MET A 323 13.38 3.44 16.21
CA MET A 323 12.44 4.28 15.47
C MET A 323 12.24 5.60 16.21
N ILE A 324 12.31 6.72 15.48
CA ILE A 324 12.08 8.07 16.01
C ILE A 324 11.09 8.76 15.11
N GLY A 325 10.02 9.33 15.66
CA GLY A 325 9.05 10.01 14.81
C GLY A 325 7.89 10.62 15.59
N THR A 326 6.88 11.04 14.86
CA THR A 326 5.69 11.71 15.39
C THR A 326 4.52 11.56 14.42
N GLN A 327 3.31 11.87 14.90
CA GLN A 327 2.18 12.10 14.01
C GLN A 327 2.48 13.29 13.08
N ALA A 328 2.09 13.15 11.81
CA ALA A 328 2.33 14.12 10.77
C ALA A 328 1.03 14.50 10.04
N TYR A 329 1.14 14.99 8.83
CA TYR A 329 0.06 15.57 8.06
C TYR A 329 -0.78 14.51 7.34
N ASP A 330 -2.07 14.78 7.24
CA ASP A 330 -2.97 14.01 6.39
C ASP A 330 -2.74 14.33 4.89
N VAL A 331 -3.42 13.57 4.05
CA VAL A 331 -3.28 13.64 2.59
C VAL A 331 -3.67 15.00 1.99
N ASN A 332 -4.55 15.75 2.64
CA ASN A 332 -5.06 17.04 2.16
C ASN A 332 -4.30 18.25 2.73
N ASP A 333 -3.30 18.03 3.59
CA ASP A 333 -2.55 19.12 4.22
C ASP A 333 -1.44 19.63 3.29
N ASP A 334 -1.46 20.93 2.98
CA ASP A 334 -0.46 21.57 2.10
C ASP A 334 0.99 21.43 2.61
N ARG A 335 1.19 21.23 3.92
CA ARG A 335 2.50 21.02 4.53
C ARG A 335 3.12 19.65 4.21
N ARG A 336 2.32 18.74 3.70
CA ARG A 336 2.76 17.42 3.31
C ARG A 336 3.84 17.45 2.21
N MET A 337 3.68 18.28 1.19
CA MET A 337 4.66 18.40 0.10
C MET A 337 6.03 18.95 0.56
N PRO A 338 6.12 20.01 1.37
CA PRO A 338 7.37 20.36 2.04
C PRO A 338 7.97 19.24 2.90
N LEU A 339 7.14 18.47 3.63
CA LEU A 339 7.59 17.30 4.40
C LEU A 339 8.14 16.20 3.49
N TYR A 340 7.49 15.91 2.37
CA TYR A 340 7.93 14.93 1.38
C TYR A 340 9.35 15.24 0.86
N LEU A 341 9.60 16.49 0.48
CA LEU A 341 10.94 16.91 0.05
C LEU A 341 11.95 16.83 1.20
N LEU A 342 11.58 17.25 2.40
CA LEU A 342 12.42 17.20 3.62
C LEU A 342 12.77 15.74 3.97
N ASN A 343 11.77 14.85 3.95
CA ASN A 343 11.94 13.42 4.20
C ASN A 343 12.95 12.80 3.23
N ASN A 344 12.80 13.08 1.94
CA ASN A 344 13.71 12.61 0.91
C ASN A 344 15.16 13.11 1.12
N MET A 345 15.35 14.33 1.54
CA MET A 345 16.66 14.87 1.86
C MET A 345 17.29 14.26 3.10
N LEU A 346 16.47 13.90 4.10
CA LEU A 346 16.92 13.31 5.36
C LEU A 346 17.34 11.85 5.19
N GLY A 347 16.45 11.00 4.75
CA GLY A 347 16.66 9.56 4.71
C GLY A 347 15.96 8.87 3.54
N GLY A 348 15.74 9.59 2.41
CA GLY A 348 15.24 8.98 1.18
C GLY A 348 16.24 7.99 0.55
N PRO A 349 15.88 7.35 -0.58
CA PRO A 349 16.64 6.22 -1.16
C PRO A 349 18.03 6.58 -1.70
N GLY A 350 18.37 7.87 -1.73
CA GLY A 350 19.69 8.31 -2.21
C GLY A 350 20.80 8.10 -1.18
N MET A 351 21.92 7.53 -1.60
CA MET A 351 23.11 7.37 -0.73
C MET A 351 23.66 8.70 -0.18
N ASN A 352 23.30 9.82 -0.82
CA ASN A 352 23.63 11.19 -0.38
C ASN A 352 22.63 11.78 0.64
N ALA A 353 21.65 11.00 1.10
CA ALA A 353 20.73 11.41 2.15
C ALA A 353 21.49 11.76 3.43
N LYS A 354 21.02 12.79 4.15
CA LYS A 354 21.77 13.37 5.28
C LYS A 354 22.04 12.38 6.40
N LEU A 355 21.07 11.54 6.71
CA LEU A 355 21.21 10.52 7.74
C LEU A 355 22.15 9.40 7.30
N ASN A 356 22.06 8.96 6.04
CA ASN A 356 22.98 7.97 5.48
C ASN A 356 24.43 8.47 5.56
N LEU A 357 24.69 9.69 5.12
CA LEU A 357 26.02 10.30 5.23
C LEU A 357 26.49 10.40 6.69
N ALA A 358 25.58 10.82 7.61
CA ALA A 358 25.97 11.07 9.00
C ALA A 358 26.19 9.79 9.80
N LEU A 359 25.36 8.75 9.62
CA LEU A 359 25.42 7.54 10.45
C LEU A 359 26.25 6.43 9.79
N ARG A 360 26.07 6.23 8.49
CA ARG A 360 26.72 5.15 7.74
C ARG A 360 28.06 5.58 7.16
N GLU A 361 28.07 6.52 6.21
CA GLU A 361 29.25 6.82 5.41
C GLU A 361 30.39 7.43 6.24
N HIS A 362 30.09 8.39 7.12
CA HIS A 362 31.12 9.08 7.91
C HIS A 362 31.48 8.38 9.22
N ASN A 363 30.58 7.56 9.76
CA ASN A 363 30.76 6.98 11.09
C ASN A 363 30.69 5.45 11.14
N GLY A 364 30.16 4.76 10.12
CA GLY A 364 30.07 3.30 10.07
C GLY A 364 29.24 2.67 11.19
N LEU A 365 28.20 3.38 11.69
CA LEU A 365 27.44 2.96 12.87
C LEU A 365 26.21 2.12 12.52
N VAL A 366 25.71 2.24 11.30
CA VAL A 366 24.49 1.59 10.85
C VAL A 366 24.70 0.98 9.46
N TYR A 367 24.01 -0.12 9.18
CA TYR A 367 23.93 -0.67 7.83
C TYR A 367 22.82 0.03 7.04
N THR A 368 21.67 0.17 7.66
CA THR A 368 20.49 0.82 7.07
C THR A 368 20.04 1.98 7.94
N VAL A 369 19.69 3.08 7.31
CA VAL A 369 18.97 4.22 7.91
C VAL A 369 18.07 4.82 6.85
N GLU A 370 16.82 5.01 7.22
CA GLU A 370 15.83 5.59 6.33
C GLU A 370 14.89 6.54 7.07
N SER A 371 14.23 7.40 6.34
CA SER A 371 13.18 8.27 6.84
C SER A 371 11.95 8.07 5.97
N THR A 372 10.82 7.77 6.61
CA THR A 372 9.55 7.44 5.97
C THR A 372 8.46 8.42 6.40
N MET A 373 7.46 8.58 5.56
CA MET A 373 6.22 9.26 5.91
C MET A 373 5.05 8.51 5.31
N VAL A 374 3.95 8.43 6.05
CA VAL A 374 2.69 7.87 5.59
C VAL A 374 1.61 8.92 5.81
N ALA A 375 0.80 9.17 4.78
CA ALA A 375 -0.37 10.05 4.88
C ALA A 375 -1.64 9.21 4.78
N TYR A 376 -2.52 9.35 5.77
CA TYR A 376 -3.85 8.78 5.84
C TYR A 376 -4.90 9.84 5.49
N GLY A 377 -6.15 9.45 5.34
CA GLY A 377 -7.24 10.36 5.01
C GLY A 377 -7.48 11.49 6.03
N ASP A 378 -7.05 11.32 7.27
CA ASP A 378 -7.33 12.24 8.41
C ASP A 378 -6.11 12.52 9.31
N THR A 379 -4.97 11.87 9.06
CA THR A 379 -3.72 12.02 9.84
C THR A 379 -2.54 11.52 9.01
N GLY A 380 -1.35 11.44 9.61
CA GLY A 380 -0.17 10.81 9.01
C GLY A 380 0.90 10.50 10.04
N THR A 381 1.99 9.86 9.59
CA THR A 381 3.19 9.62 10.38
C THR A 381 4.42 10.12 9.64
N TRP A 382 5.42 10.51 10.40
CA TRP A 382 6.78 10.69 9.92
C TRP A 382 7.73 10.02 10.89
N SER A 383 8.68 9.24 10.37
CA SER A 383 9.63 8.51 11.22
C SER A 383 11.01 8.35 10.57
N ILE A 384 12.00 8.07 11.41
CA ILE A 384 13.35 7.64 11.04
C ILE A 384 13.56 6.27 11.68
N TYR A 385 14.00 5.31 10.88
CA TYR A 385 14.44 3.99 11.34
C TYR A 385 15.94 3.82 11.14
N PHE A 386 16.62 3.13 12.05
CA PHE A 386 17.96 2.58 11.86
C PHE A 386 18.23 1.39 12.78
N GLY A 387 19.09 0.47 12.29
CA GLY A 387 19.67 -0.62 13.07
C GLY A 387 21.14 -0.34 13.40
N CYS A 388 21.54 -0.54 14.65
CA CYS A 388 22.93 -0.35 15.10
C CYS A 388 23.28 -1.27 16.27
N ASP A 389 24.56 -1.34 16.64
CA ASP A 389 24.97 -2.00 17.87
C ASP A 389 24.38 -1.29 19.10
N GLU A 390 24.00 -2.06 20.14
CA GLU A 390 23.32 -1.51 21.32
C GLU A 390 24.13 -0.38 21.99
N HIS A 391 25.47 -0.52 22.05
CA HIS A 391 26.31 0.50 22.64
C HIS A 391 26.41 1.81 21.86
N ASP A 392 26.06 1.79 20.54
CA ASP A 392 26.11 2.95 19.67
C ASP A 392 24.77 3.71 19.59
N VAL A 393 23.67 3.18 20.14
CA VAL A 393 22.33 3.81 20.11
C VAL A 393 22.38 5.29 20.52
N LYS A 394 23.03 5.59 21.66
CA LYS A 394 23.14 6.98 22.15
C LYS A 394 23.94 7.89 21.21
N ARG A 395 24.91 7.34 20.49
CA ARG A 395 25.72 8.07 19.52
C ARG A 395 24.92 8.35 18.26
N CYS A 396 24.20 7.34 17.75
CA CYS A 396 23.29 7.48 16.61
C CYS A 396 22.21 8.52 16.89
N LEU A 397 21.50 8.44 18.02
CA LEU A 397 20.48 9.42 18.42
C LEU A 397 21.02 10.87 18.45
N ARG A 398 22.25 11.10 18.94
CA ARG A 398 22.88 12.42 18.91
C ARG A 398 23.16 12.91 17.49
N LEU A 399 23.58 12.02 16.60
CA LEU A 399 23.86 12.36 15.21
C LEU A 399 22.54 12.67 14.46
N VAL A 400 21.51 11.84 14.64
CA VAL A 400 20.17 12.11 14.11
C VAL A 400 19.70 13.51 14.58
N ARG A 401 19.71 13.77 15.89
CA ARG A 401 19.30 15.08 16.43
C ARG A 401 20.08 16.22 15.79
N LYS A 402 21.39 16.08 15.62
CA LYS A 402 22.22 17.10 14.98
C LYS A 402 21.82 17.40 13.54
N GLU A 403 21.42 16.37 12.78
CA GLU A 403 20.94 16.59 11.41
C GLU A 403 19.55 17.27 11.40
N LEU A 404 18.62 16.86 12.28
CA LEU A 404 17.32 17.50 12.42
C LEU A 404 17.46 18.98 12.82
N ASP A 405 18.32 19.29 13.80
CA ASP A 405 18.58 20.68 14.25
C ASP A 405 19.05 21.60 13.13
N LYS A 406 19.83 21.08 12.16
CA LYS A 406 20.28 21.90 11.01
C LYS A 406 19.10 22.43 10.18
N PHE A 407 18.08 21.61 9.95
CA PHE A 407 16.89 22.03 9.20
C PHE A 407 16.00 22.98 9.99
N MET A 408 15.97 22.84 11.33
CA MET A 408 15.21 23.74 12.20
C MET A 408 15.86 25.13 12.32
N GLN A 409 17.19 25.15 12.43
CA GLN A 409 17.93 26.39 12.74
C GLN A 409 18.17 27.27 11.53
N LYS A 410 18.32 26.69 10.34
CA LYS A 410 18.70 27.43 9.14
C LYS A 410 17.91 26.97 7.91
N PRO A 411 17.30 27.89 7.15
CA PRO A 411 16.68 27.56 5.90
C PRO A 411 17.71 27.06 4.88
N LEU A 412 17.25 26.25 3.94
CA LEU A 412 18.07 25.80 2.81
C LEU A 412 18.52 27.00 1.96
N SER A 413 19.74 26.95 1.46
CA SER A 413 20.13 27.87 0.39
C SER A 413 19.43 27.52 -0.93
N ASP A 414 19.31 28.51 -1.83
CA ASP A 414 18.69 28.30 -3.14
C ASP A 414 19.35 27.15 -3.93
N ALA A 415 20.67 27.02 -3.82
CA ALA A 415 21.40 25.92 -4.47
C ALA A 415 21.02 24.54 -3.88
N GLN A 416 20.87 24.45 -2.56
CA GLN A 416 20.47 23.20 -1.89
C GLN A 416 19.02 22.83 -2.23
N LEU A 417 18.10 23.80 -2.19
CA LEU A 417 16.71 23.59 -2.56
C LEU A 417 16.57 23.15 -4.02
N LYS A 418 17.24 23.84 -4.94
CA LYS A 418 17.23 23.48 -6.36
C LYS A 418 17.77 22.06 -6.60
N ALA A 419 18.84 21.68 -5.91
CA ALA A 419 19.41 20.34 -6.02
C ALA A 419 18.44 19.27 -5.49
N ALA A 420 17.80 19.51 -4.34
CA ALA A 420 16.80 18.59 -3.73
C ALA A 420 15.59 18.39 -4.66
N LYS A 421 15.02 19.48 -5.19
CA LYS A 421 13.91 19.41 -6.16
C LYS A 421 14.28 18.63 -7.42
N LYS A 422 15.47 18.85 -7.97
CA LYS A 422 15.95 18.09 -9.13
C LYS A 422 16.08 16.61 -8.83
N GLN A 423 16.62 16.26 -7.65
CA GLN A 423 16.80 14.87 -7.23
C GLN A 423 15.46 14.15 -7.09
N ILE A 424 14.52 14.73 -6.33
CA ILE A 424 13.22 14.08 -6.09
C ILE A 424 12.41 13.92 -7.38
N LYS A 425 12.42 14.91 -8.28
CA LYS A 425 11.77 14.80 -9.60
C LYS A 425 12.35 13.65 -10.42
N GLY A 426 13.67 13.47 -10.40
CA GLY A 426 14.31 12.33 -11.06
C GLY A 426 13.87 11.00 -10.44
N GLN A 427 13.78 10.91 -9.12
CA GLN A 427 13.33 9.71 -8.41
C GLN A 427 11.85 9.41 -8.68
N ILE A 428 10.97 10.41 -8.69
CA ILE A 428 9.57 10.26 -9.08
C ILE A 428 9.47 9.70 -10.50
N GLY A 429 10.23 10.26 -11.46
CA GLY A 429 10.25 9.77 -12.84
C GLY A 429 10.66 8.30 -12.94
N VAL A 430 11.71 7.90 -12.21
CA VAL A 430 12.15 6.50 -12.17
C VAL A 430 11.10 5.60 -11.51
N ALA A 431 10.47 6.05 -10.42
CA ALA A 431 9.43 5.28 -9.73
C ALA A 431 8.19 5.07 -10.62
N CYS A 432 7.81 6.06 -11.42
CA CYS A 432 6.68 5.94 -12.36
C CYS A 432 6.94 4.92 -13.51
N ASP A 433 8.18 4.51 -13.73
CA ASP A 433 8.51 3.48 -14.73
C ASP A 433 8.20 2.05 -14.22
N ASN A 434 8.04 1.87 -12.89
CA ASN A 434 7.48 0.65 -12.32
C ASN A 434 5.96 0.65 -12.52
N ARG A 435 5.51 -0.03 -13.56
CA ARG A 435 4.11 -0.03 -14.00
C ARG A 435 3.15 -0.63 -12.98
N GLU A 436 3.57 -1.66 -12.27
CA GLU A 436 2.74 -2.31 -11.24
C GLU A 436 2.48 -1.36 -10.09
N ASN A 437 3.54 -0.83 -9.47
CA ASN A 437 3.41 0.12 -8.37
C ASN A 437 2.64 1.37 -8.79
N PHE A 438 2.86 1.85 -10.00
CA PHE A 438 2.12 3.00 -10.51
C PHE A 438 0.63 2.72 -10.69
N ALA A 439 0.26 1.49 -11.14
CA ALA A 439 -1.13 1.07 -11.27
C ALA A 439 -1.84 0.99 -9.91
N LEU A 440 -1.17 0.41 -8.92
CA LEU A 440 -1.66 0.32 -7.54
C LEU A 440 -1.85 1.70 -6.92
N ASP A 441 -0.95 2.59 -7.19
CA ASP A 441 -0.92 3.93 -6.60
C ASP A 441 -1.99 4.87 -7.20
N PHE A 442 -2.14 4.94 -8.53
CA PHE A 442 -3.24 5.73 -9.08
C PHE A 442 -4.62 5.14 -8.72
N GLY A 443 -4.72 3.81 -8.55
CA GLY A 443 -5.91 3.17 -8.02
C GLY A 443 -6.22 3.62 -6.60
N LYS A 444 -5.23 3.59 -5.68
CA LYS A 444 -5.35 4.08 -4.31
C LYS A 444 -5.86 5.53 -4.28
N SER A 445 -5.27 6.36 -5.11
CA SER A 445 -5.62 7.76 -5.25
C SER A 445 -7.05 7.97 -5.67
N PHE A 446 -7.48 7.23 -6.68
CA PHE A 446 -8.84 7.30 -7.18
C PHE A 446 -9.86 6.75 -6.19
N LEU A 447 -9.50 5.69 -5.44
CA LEU A 447 -10.35 5.11 -4.40
C LEU A 447 -10.65 6.09 -3.29
N HIS A 448 -9.59 6.57 -2.63
CA HIS A 448 -9.72 7.32 -1.38
C HIS A 448 -10.04 8.81 -1.60
N TYR A 449 -9.55 9.39 -2.71
CA TYR A 449 -9.62 10.84 -2.90
C TYR A 449 -10.38 11.25 -4.16
N GLY A 450 -10.70 10.31 -5.06
CA GLY A 450 -11.37 10.59 -6.33
C GLY A 450 -10.47 11.26 -7.36
N TRP A 451 -9.15 11.24 -7.17
CA TRP A 451 -8.20 11.96 -8.02
C TRP A 451 -7.57 11.06 -9.08
N GLU A 452 -7.40 11.60 -10.27
CA GLU A 452 -6.54 11.05 -11.29
C GLU A 452 -5.11 11.50 -11.02
N LYS A 453 -4.18 10.54 -10.85
CA LYS A 453 -2.79 10.87 -10.57
C LYS A 453 -2.14 11.60 -11.74
N ASN A 454 -1.58 12.78 -11.49
CA ASN A 454 -0.92 13.62 -12.48
C ASN A 454 0.53 13.92 -12.07
N VAL A 455 1.50 13.31 -12.76
CA VAL A 455 2.93 13.46 -12.45
C VAL A 455 3.44 14.87 -12.77
N ASP A 456 2.92 15.52 -13.81
CA ASP A 456 3.32 16.88 -14.16
C ASP A 456 2.90 17.86 -13.07
N ARG A 457 1.69 17.70 -12.53
CA ARG A 457 1.22 18.50 -11.40
C ARG A 457 2.05 18.23 -10.14
N LEU A 458 2.44 16.98 -9.89
CA LEU A 458 3.34 16.67 -8.79
C LEU A 458 4.70 17.37 -8.95
N TYR A 459 5.22 17.45 -10.18
CA TYR A 459 6.43 18.23 -10.46
C TYR A 459 6.25 19.72 -10.21
N GLU A 460 5.10 20.30 -10.58
CA GLU A 460 4.76 21.70 -10.28
C GLU A 460 4.72 21.96 -8.79
N GLN A 461 4.05 21.09 -8.02
CA GLN A 461 4.00 21.18 -6.56
C GLN A 461 5.40 21.13 -5.93
N VAL A 462 6.28 20.24 -6.42
CA VAL A 462 7.67 20.22 -5.97
C VAL A 462 8.38 21.55 -6.30
N ASP A 463 8.09 22.17 -7.45
CA ASP A 463 8.69 23.45 -7.84
C ASP A 463 8.19 24.63 -6.98
N GLU A 464 7.00 24.57 -6.46
CA GLU A 464 6.41 25.59 -5.58
C GLU A 464 6.96 25.55 -4.14
N ILE A 465 7.55 24.45 -3.69
CA ILE A 465 8.10 24.34 -2.33
C ILE A 465 9.18 25.39 -2.09
N THR A 466 9.10 26.08 -0.97
CA THR A 466 10.07 27.09 -0.54
C THR A 466 10.95 26.60 0.62
N ALA A 467 12.13 27.18 0.76
CA ALA A 467 13.01 26.87 1.89
C ALA A 467 12.40 27.23 3.25
N ALA A 468 11.55 28.25 3.29
CA ALA A 468 10.81 28.68 4.49
C ALA A 468 9.76 27.63 4.90
N GLN A 469 9.03 27.05 3.95
CA GLN A 469 8.06 25.98 4.24
C GLN A 469 8.76 24.73 4.80
N ILE A 470 9.89 24.32 4.21
CA ILE A 470 10.68 23.19 4.71
C ILE A 470 11.16 23.44 6.14
N GLN A 471 11.66 24.67 6.44
CA GLN A 471 12.10 25.04 7.78
C GLN A 471 10.93 25.05 8.77
N ALA A 472 9.77 25.60 8.40
CA ALA A 472 8.59 25.63 9.25
C ALA A 472 8.12 24.21 9.62
N VAL A 473 8.05 23.30 8.64
CA VAL A 473 7.73 21.89 8.86
C VAL A 473 8.77 21.22 9.77
N ALA A 474 10.06 21.48 9.54
CA ALA A 474 11.12 20.94 10.41
C ALA A 474 11.00 21.45 11.85
N GLN A 475 10.70 22.74 12.05
CA GLN A 475 10.49 23.33 13.37
C GLN A 475 9.27 22.76 14.09
N GLU A 476 8.21 22.47 13.34
CA GLU A 476 7.00 21.88 13.90
C GLU A 476 7.18 20.40 14.26
N LEU A 477 7.67 19.58 13.35
CA LEU A 477 7.70 18.12 13.55
C LEU A 477 8.93 17.64 14.31
N PHE A 478 10.07 18.32 14.19
CA PHE A 478 11.32 17.85 14.82
C PHE A 478 11.54 18.42 16.22
N ASP A 479 10.55 19.07 16.80
CA ASP A 479 10.60 19.46 18.20
C ASP A 479 10.78 18.19 19.06
N LYS A 480 11.79 18.23 19.94
CA LYS A 480 12.15 17.09 20.81
C LYS A 480 10.99 16.62 21.72
N ASP A 481 10.11 17.58 22.09
CA ASP A 481 8.97 17.29 22.96
C ASP A 481 7.79 16.65 22.18
N ARG A 482 7.88 16.60 20.85
CA ARG A 482 6.94 15.87 19.97
C ARG A 482 7.45 14.50 19.56
N LEU A 483 8.76 14.32 19.49
CA LEU A 483 9.35 13.10 18.95
C LEU A 483 9.27 11.95 19.95
N THR A 484 8.58 10.90 19.59
CA THR A 484 8.60 9.60 20.28
C THR A 484 9.78 8.78 19.78
N THR A 485 10.46 8.07 20.66
CA THR A 485 11.54 7.14 20.32
C THR A 485 11.18 5.74 20.82
N LEU A 486 11.17 4.75 19.92
CA LEU A 486 11.03 3.34 20.25
C LEU A 486 12.36 2.63 20.01
N ILE A 487 12.78 1.79 20.94
CA ILE A 487 14.03 1.04 20.86
C ILE A 487 13.72 -0.43 21.17
N PHE A 488 14.00 -1.31 20.24
CA PHE A 488 14.11 -2.76 20.46
C PHE A 488 15.56 -3.13 20.75
N LYS A 489 15.79 -3.98 21.74
CA LYS A 489 17.11 -4.50 22.10
C LYS A 489 17.05 -5.83 22.84
#